data_8725a2d8367171b7a2da0c1c0f12de7b
#
_entry.id   8725a2d8367171b7a2da0c1c0f12de7b
#
_cell.length_a   1.000
_cell.length_b   1.000
_cell.length_c   1.000
_cell.angle_alpha   90.00
_cell.angle_beta   90.00
_cell.angle_gamma   90.00
#
_symmetry.space_group_name_H-M   'P 1'
#
loop_
_entity.id
_entity.type
_entity.pdbx_description
1 polymer ?
#
loop_
_entity_poly.entity_id
_entity_poly.type
_entity_poly.pdbx_seq_one_letter_code
_entity_poly.pdbx_strand_id
1 'polypeptide(L)'
;MSSGQFRNNFQGALFRMRTILLLTISNIFMTVAWYGHLKFRGEALWKVIMVSWGIAFFEYCFQVPANRIGSYQFTTAQLKTIQEIITLTIFPVFSVFYLGDKFRWNYGVGFVFIVAAAFFIFHQW
;
A
#
# COMPACT_ATOMS: atom_id res chain seq x y z
N MET A 1 -26.95 17.68 -13.63
CA MET A 1 -25.48 17.88 -13.51
C MET A 1 -24.97 18.57 -14.76
N SER A 2 -24.24 19.66 -14.61
CA SER A 2 -23.65 20.35 -15.75
C SER A 2 -22.49 19.53 -16.34
N SER A 3 -22.18 19.77 -17.62
CA SER A 3 -21.06 19.08 -18.28
C SER A 3 -19.73 19.40 -17.61
N GLY A 4 -19.55 20.62 -17.11
CA GLY A 4 -18.34 21.00 -16.37
C GLY A 4 -18.20 20.26 -15.06
N GLN A 5 -19.30 20.07 -14.31
CA GLN A 5 -19.29 19.33 -13.06
C GLN A 5 -18.99 17.86 -13.29
N PHE A 6 -19.58 17.26 -14.32
CA PHE A 6 -19.28 15.86 -14.68
C PHE A 6 -17.80 15.67 -14.98
N ARG A 7 -17.21 16.57 -15.78
CA ARG A 7 -15.79 16.52 -16.13
C ARG A 7 -14.92 16.63 -14.89
N ASN A 8 -15.24 17.55 -13.98
CA ASN A 8 -14.48 17.73 -12.74
C ASN A 8 -14.55 16.50 -11.85
N ASN A 9 -15.73 15.89 -11.72
CA ASN A 9 -15.89 14.66 -10.94
C ASN A 9 -15.13 13.50 -11.55
N PHE A 10 -15.12 13.39 -12.87
CA PHE A 10 -14.39 12.36 -13.59
C PHE A 10 -12.88 12.51 -13.39
N GLN A 11 -12.36 13.73 -13.51
CA GLN A 11 -10.94 14.00 -13.29
C GLN A 11 -10.53 13.73 -11.84
N GLY A 12 -11.38 14.11 -10.88
CA GLY A 12 -11.13 13.80 -9.47
C GLY A 12 -11.03 12.31 -9.21
N ALA A 13 -11.92 11.52 -9.84
CA ALA A 13 -11.88 10.07 -9.73
C ALA A 13 -10.58 9.49 -10.32
N LEU A 14 -10.13 10.03 -11.46
CA LEU A 14 -8.87 9.60 -12.09
C LEU A 14 -7.67 9.90 -11.19
N PHE A 15 -7.62 11.06 -10.54
CA PHE A 15 -6.54 11.40 -9.61
C PHE A 15 -6.51 10.45 -8.42
N ARG A 16 -7.69 10.12 -7.86
CA ARG A 16 -7.77 9.16 -6.76
C ARG A 16 -7.29 7.77 -7.19
N MET A 17 -7.67 7.34 -8.40
CA MET A 17 -7.23 6.06 -8.95
C MET A 17 -5.72 6.03 -9.18
N ARG A 18 -5.13 7.12 -9.66
CA ARG A 18 -3.68 7.23 -9.81
C ARG A 18 -2.97 7.09 -8.48
N THR A 19 -3.46 7.77 -7.45
CA THR A 19 -2.91 7.69 -6.11
C THR A 19 -2.93 6.24 -5.60
N ILE A 20 -4.07 5.58 -5.72
CA ILE A 20 -4.23 4.20 -5.25
C ILE A 20 -3.33 3.26 -6.05
N LEU A 21 -3.25 3.42 -7.36
CA LEU A 21 -2.39 2.61 -8.22
C LEU A 21 -0.92 2.75 -7.84
N LEU A 22 -0.45 3.99 -7.67
CA LEU A 22 0.93 4.26 -7.29
C LEU A 22 1.25 3.70 -5.91
N LEU A 23 0.33 3.84 -4.96
CA LEU A 23 0.49 3.26 -3.61
C LEU A 23 0.53 1.74 -3.66
N THR A 24 -0.26 1.11 -4.53
CA THR A 24 -0.26 -0.34 -4.70
C THR A 24 1.08 -0.82 -5.25
N ILE A 25 1.59 -0.17 -6.30
CA ILE A 25 2.89 -0.51 -6.88
C ILE A 25 3.99 -0.32 -5.84
N SER A 26 3.98 0.80 -5.12
CA SER A 26 4.92 1.09 -4.05
C SER A 26 4.91 0.00 -2.99
N ASN A 27 3.73 -0.45 -2.60
CA ASN A 27 3.59 -1.49 -1.58
C ASN A 27 4.16 -2.84 -2.01
N ILE A 28 4.06 -3.17 -3.28
CA ILE A 28 4.67 -4.40 -3.81
C ILE A 28 6.19 -4.32 -3.64
N PHE A 29 6.81 -3.20 -4.04
CA PHE A 29 8.24 -3.00 -3.86
C PHE A 29 8.63 -3.01 -2.39
N MET A 30 7.85 -2.34 -1.54
CA MET A 30 8.10 -2.27 -0.10
C MET A 30 8.06 -3.66 0.54
N THR A 31 7.07 -4.46 0.20
CA THR A 31 6.92 -5.81 0.73
C THR A 31 8.12 -6.67 0.34
N VAL A 32 8.56 -6.59 -0.91
CA VAL A 32 9.74 -7.32 -1.38
C VAL A 32 11.00 -6.81 -0.69
N ALA A 33 11.15 -5.49 -0.55
CA ALA A 33 12.33 -4.90 0.07
C ALA A 33 12.49 -5.33 1.54
N TRP A 34 11.40 -5.33 2.30
CA TRP A 34 11.44 -5.60 3.73
C TRP A 34 11.40 -7.09 4.07
N TYR A 35 10.72 -7.89 3.28
CA TYR A 35 10.44 -9.29 3.64
C TYR A 35 10.92 -10.32 2.62
N GLY A 36 11.27 -9.89 1.40
CA GLY A 36 11.69 -10.82 0.36
C GLY A 36 12.95 -11.60 0.72
N HIS A 37 13.85 -10.97 1.49
CA HIS A 37 15.09 -11.60 1.93
C HIS A 37 14.87 -12.76 2.93
N LEU A 38 13.69 -12.85 3.53
CA LEU A 38 13.41 -13.93 4.50
C LEU A 38 13.44 -15.31 3.87
N LYS A 39 13.29 -15.38 2.55
CA LYS A 39 13.47 -16.64 1.82
C LYS A 39 14.94 -17.04 1.69
N PHE A 40 15.86 -16.10 1.86
CA PHE A 40 17.31 -16.29 1.68
C PHE A 40 18.06 -15.99 2.98
N ARG A 41 17.63 -16.61 4.07
CA ARG A 41 18.17 -16.34 5.41
C ARG A 41 19.66 -16.71 5.55
N GLY A 42 20.16 -17.59 4.68
CA GLY A 42 21.57 -17.99 4.70
C GLY A 42 22.52 -16.99 4.06
N GLU A 43 22.01 -15.95 3.39
CA GLU A 43 22.85 -14.95 2.74
C GLU A 43 23.44 -13.97 3.75
N ALA A 44 24.57 -13.35 3.39
CA ALA A 44 25.22 -12.36 4.24
C ALA A 44 24.33 -11.14 4.44
N LEU A 45 24.26 -10.67 5.67
CA LEU A 45 23.35 -9.56 6.05
C LEU A 45 23.61 -8.29 5.22
N TRP A 46 24.89 -7.96 4.99
CA TRP A 46 25.23 -6.74 4.24
C TRP A 46 24.73 -6.79 2.79
N LYS A 47 24.77 -7.98 2.16
CA LYS A 47 24.25 -8.17 0.80
C LYS A 47 22.74 -7.95 0.76
N VAL A 48 22.05 -8.51 1.74
CA VAL A 48 20.60 -8.37 1.86
C VAL A 48 20.22 -6.91 2.04
N ILE A 49 20.93 -6.19 2.90
CA ILE A 49 20.67 -4.76 3.13
C ILE A 49 20.84 -3.97 1.83
N MET A 50 21.92 -4.23 1.07
CA MET A 50 22.18 -3.50 -0.17
C MET A 50 21.09 -3.77 -1.23
N VAL A 51 20.69 -5.03 -1.39
CA VAL A 51 19.65 -5.40 -2.34
C VAL A 51 18.31 -4.80 -1.93
N SER A 52 17.94 -4.91 -0.66
CA SER A 52 16.69 -4.34 -0.14
C SER A 52 16.66 -2.83 -0.29
N TRP A 53 17.79 -2.17 -0.03
CA TRP A 53 17.90 -0.72 -0.20
C TRP A 53 17.68 -0.30 -1.66
N GLY A 54 18.24 -1.05 -2.61
CA GLY A 54 18.03 -0.81 -4.04
C GLY A 54 16.57 -0.97 -4.45
N ILE A 55 15.89 -1.98 -3.90
CA ILE A 55 14.46 -2.19 -4.14
C ILE A 55 13.63 -1.05 -3.51
N ALA A 56 13.99 -0.62 -2.30
CA ALA A 56 13.33 0.49 -1.62
C ALA A 56 13.48 1.81 -2.39
N PHE A 57 14.55 1.98 -3.15
CA PHE A 57 14.71 3.15 -4.01
C PHE A 57 13.55 3.24 -5.02
N PHE A 58 13.20 2.13 -5.65
CA PHE A 58 12.07 2.09 -6.57
C PHE A 58 10.76 2.32 -5.85
N GLU A 59 10.61 1.78 -4.63
CA GLU A 59 9.43 2.03 -3.80
C GLU A 59 9.25 3.53 -3.59
N TYR A 60 10.31 4.26 -3.26
CA TYR A 60 10.23 5.70 -3.07
C TYR A 60 9.83 6.44 -4.35
N CYS A 61 10.26 5.98 -5.51
CA CYS A 61 9.89 6.59 -6.78
C CYS A 61 8.38 6.54 -7.05
N PHE A 62 7.67 5.60 -6.44
CA PHE A 62 6.23 5.50 -6.52
C PHE A 62 5.53 6.09 -5.30
N GLN A 63 6.09 5.91 -4.11
CA GLN A 63 5.48 6.33 -2.86
C GLN A 63 5.43 7.85 -2.71
N VAL A 64 6.54 8.53 -2.98
CA VAL A 64 6.62 9.99 -2.80
C VAL A 64 5.68 10.71 -3.76
N PRO A 65 5.68 10.41 -5.07
CA PRO A 65 4.69 11.01 -5.96
C PRO A 65 3.25 10.68 -5.58
N ALA A 66 2.99 9.46 -5.14
CA ALA A 66 1.65 9.05 -4.72
C ALA A 66 1.15 9.89 -3.56
N ASN A 67 1.99 10.09 -2.55
CA ASN A 67 1.63 10.91 -1.39
C ASN A 67 1.44 12.37 -1.77
N ARG A 68 2.29 12.90 -2.63
CA ARG A 68 2.19 14.30 -3.07
C ARG A 68 0.90 14.53 -3.88
N ILE A 69 0.62 13.68 -4.85
CA ILE A 69 -0.60 13.77 -5.66
C ILE A 69 -1.83 13.54 -4.78
N GLY A 70 -1.78 12.52 -3.92
CA GLY A 70 -2.91 12.17 -3.07
C GLY A 70 -3.22 13.22 -2.02
N SER A 71 -2.24 14.02 -1.60
CA SER A 71 -2.44 15.05 -0.58
C SER A 71 -3.40 16.15 -1.00
N TYR A 72 -3.67 16.28 -2.29
CA TYR A 72 -4.65 17.25 -2.78
C TYR A 72 -6.09 16.78 -2.61
N GLN A 73 -6.31 15.49 -2.40
CA GLN A 73 -7.66 14.92 -2.30
C GLN A 73 -7.90 14.14 -1.00
N PHE A 74 -6.83 13.68 -0.35
CA PHE A 74 -6.91 12.91 0.87
C PHE A 74 -6.14 13.61 1.98
N THR A 75 -6.63 13.49 3.21
CA THR A 75 -5.84 13.91 4.38
C THR A 75 -4.67 12.95 4.57
N THR A 76 -3.67 13.36 5.35
CA THR A 76 -2.54 12.51 5.67
C THR A 76 -2.98 11.20 6.34
N ALA A 77 -3.95 11.30 7.27
CA ALA A 77 -4.51 10.11 7.93
C ALA A 77 -5.18 9.18 6.94
N GLN A 78 -5.92 9.73 5.98
CA GLN A 78 -6.58 8.93 4.94
C GLN A 78 -5.56 8.24 4.03
N LEU A 79 -4.50 8.96 3.63
CA LEU A 79 -3.41 8.37 2.82
C LEU A 79 -2.75 7.21 3.56
N LYS A 80 -2.45 7.40 4.84
CA LYS A 80 -1.84 6.35 5.65
C LYS A 80 -2.77 5.15 5.78
N THR A 81 -4.04 5.38 5.97
CA THR A 81 -5.04 4.31 6.08
C THR A 81 -5.15 3.51 4.76
N ILE A 82 -5.15 4.20 3.62
CA ILE A 82 -5.15 3.52 2.31
C ILE A 82 -3.91 2.64 2.19
N GLN A 83 -2.75 3.15 2.57
CA GLN A 83 -1.50 2.38 2.53
C GLN A 83 -1.57 1.14 3.41
N GLU A 84 -2.11 1.25 4.62
CA GLU A 84 -2.24 0.12 5.52
C GLU A 84 -3.19 -0.95 4.97
N ILE A 85 -4.31 -0.54 4.39
CA ILE A 85 -5.24 -1.48 3.77
C ILE A 85 -4.57 -2.21 2.60
N ILE A 86 -3.85 -1.48 1.76
CA ILE A 86 -3.12 -2.07 0.63
C ILE A 86 -2.05 -3.04 1.16
N THR A 87 -1.28 -2.63 2.15
CA THR A 87 -0.24 -3.47 2.76
C THR A 87 -0.83 -4.77 3.31
N LEU A 88 -1.95 -4.67 4.02
CA LEU A 88 -2.58 -5.81 4.65
C LEU A 88 -3.32 -6.71 3.64
N THR A 89 -3.54 -6.22 2.43
CA THR A 89 -4.06 -7.03 1.33
C THR A 89 -2.94 -7.74 0.59
N ILE A 90 -1.85 -7.02 0.30
CA ILE A 90 -0.72 -7.55 -0.46
C ILE A 90 0.12 -8.50 0.39
N PHE A 91 0.38 -8.14 1.65
CA PHE A 91 1.31 -8.89 2.50
C PHE A 91 0.85 -10.34 2.75
N PRO A 92 -0.42 -10.64 3.08
CA PRO A 92 -0.83 -12.02 3.27
C PRO A 92 -0.68 -12.86 2.00
N VAL A 93 -0.97 -12.28 0.83
CA VAL A 93 -0.79 -12.97 -0.44
C VAL A 93 0.70 -13.29 -0.65
N PHE A 94 1.56 -12.32 -0.43
CA PHE A 94 3.01 -12.51 -0.52
C PHE A 94 3.50 -13.54 0.50
N SER A 95 3.06 -13.45 1.74
CA SER A 95 3.47 -14.33 2.82
C SER A 95 3.10 -15.78 2.52
N VAL A 96 1.88 -16.01 2.06
CA VAL A 96 1.40 -17.37 1.77
C VAL A 96 2.07 -17.94 0.52
N PHE A 97 2.13 -17.17 -0.58
CA PHE A 97 2.59 -17.70 -1.86
C PHE A 97 4.11 -17.66 -2.02
N TYR A 98 4.78 -16.66 -1.46
CA TYR A 98 6.23 -16.52 -1.63
C TYR A 98 6.99 -17.10 -0.45
N LEU A 99 6.61 -16.75 0.80
CA LEU A 99 7.31 -17.21 1.99
C LEU A 99 6.82 -18.58 2.47
N GLY A 100 5.67 -19.04 2.01
CA GLY A 100 5.13 -20.34 2.39
C GLY A 100 4.46 -20.37 3.77
N ASP A 101 4.12 -19.21 4.33
CA ASP A 101 3.44 -19.13 5.61
C ASP A 101 1.99 -19.63 5.50
N LYS A 102 1.46 -20.13 6.61
CA LYS A 102 0.08 -20.59 6.67
C LYS A 102 -0.83 -19.43 7.06
N PHE A 103 -1.92 -19.25 6.31
CA PHE A 103 -2.94 -18.28 6.65
C PHE A 103 -3.81 -18.80 7.80
N ARG A 104 -3.97 -17.97 8.83
CA ARG A 104 -4.78 -18.33 10.02
C ARG A 104 -6.05 -17.48 10.02
N TRP A 105 -7.15 -18.07 10.53
CA TRP A 105 -8.44 -17.40 10.61
C TRP A 105 -8.40 -16.10 11.43
N ASN A 106 -7.52 -16.06 12.47
CA ASN A 106 -7.39 -14.87 13.32
C ASN A 106 -6.87 -13.66 12.53
N TYR A 107 -6.12 -13.87 11.44
CA TYR A 107 -5.71 -12.78 10.55
C TYR A 107 -6.92 -12.17 9.85
N GLY A 108 -7.89 -13.00 9.44
CA GLY A 108 -9.14 -12.53 8.86
C GLY A 108 -9.95 -11.67 9.83
N VAL A 109 -10.02 -12.09 11.09
CA VAL A 109 -10.70 -11.30 12.14
C VAL A 109 -10.03 -9.95 12.32
N GLY A 110 -8.69 -9.94 12.42
CA GLY A 110 -7.94 -8.69 12.53
C GLY A 110 -8.17 -7.78 11.35
N PHE A 111 -8.25 -8.33 10.15
CA PHE A 111 -8.51 -7.57 8.93
C PHE A 111 -9.88 -6.89 8.97
N VAL A 112 -10.89 -7.58 9.51
CA VAL A 112 -12.24 -7.00 9.68
C VAL A 112 -12.17 -5.76 10.58
N PHE A 113 -11.42 -5.82 11.68
CA PHE A 113 -11.23 -4.66 12.56
C PHE A 113 -10.55 -3.50 11.85
N ILE A 114 -9.61 -3.79 10.96
CA ILE A 114 -8.93 -2.75 10.18
C ILE A 114 -9.89 -2.07 9.21
N VAL A 115 -10.76 -2.84 8.57
CA VAL A 115 -11.81 -2.30 7.69
C VAL A 115 -12.75 -1.39 8.49
N ALA A 116 -13.12 -1.80 9.71
CA ALA A 116 -13.94 -0.97 10.60
C ALA A 116 -13.22 0.33 10.97
N ALA A 117 -11.93 0.26 11.27
CA ALA A 117 -11.13 1.45 11.56
C ALA A 117 -11.09 2.40 10.36
N ALA A 118 -10.94 1.87 9.15
CA ALA A 118 -10.95 2.66 7.92
C ALA A 118 -12.28 3.39 7.75
N PHE A 119 -13.39 2.73 8.06
CA PHE A 119 -14.71 3.36 8.01
C PHE A 119 -14.75 4.62 8.86
N PHE A 120 -14.27 4.55 10.10
CA PHE A 120 -14.27 5.70 11.01
C PHE A 120 -13.36 6.83 10.52
N ILE A 121 -12.24 6.50 9.91
CA ILE A 121 -11.27 7.50 9.42
C ILE A 121 -11.83 8.24 8.19
N PHE A 122 -12.55 7.55 7.31
CA PHE A 122 -13.07 8.15 6.10
C PHE A 122 -14.46 8.77 6.27
N HIS A 123 -15.18 8.39 7.31
CA HIS A 123 -16.50 8.94 7.55
C HIS A 123 -16.40 10.40 7.98
N GLN A 124 -17.19 11.25 7.33
CA GLN A 124 -17.24 12.69 7.69
C GLN A 124 -18.36 12.90 8.70
N TRP A 125 -17.96 13.22 9.91
CA TRP A 125 -18.87 13.47 11.04
C TRP A 125 -19.46 14.87 11.03
#